data_543a3a2703b9b7bd418b98def19ac000
#
_entry.id   543a3a2703b9b7bd418b98def19ac000
#
_cell.length_a   1.000
_cell.length_b   1.000
_cell.length_c   1.000
_cell.angle_alpha   90.00
_cell.angle_beta   90.00
_cell.angle_gamma   90.00
#
_symmetry.space_group_name_H-M   'P 1'
#
loop_
_entity.id
_entity.type
_entity.pdbx_description
1 polymer ?
#
loop_
_entity_poly.entity_id
_entity_poly.type
_entity_poly.pdbx_seq_one_letter_code
_entity_poly.pdbx_strand_id
1 'polypeptide(L)'
;MMYTAQAKSKRHPVPKFCANLTMLWNELDFMDRFAAAAKAGFAGVEYLFPYDHDKDRIAGELKKRGLTQVLHNLPAGDWAKGERGIGCHPDRVKEFQAGVAKAIEYATALGCKQVNCLAGIRPRYTDPNDAREIFIKNLQYAAPRLKDAGIKLLIEPVNTRDIPGFFLSYSKQALDIITAVGSDNLFLQFDLYHAQVMEGDLARTIEQNLKLIPHLQLADNPGRNEPGTGEINYPFLFGHVDRLGYPGWIGCEYKPKTTTDAGLGWIKPYL
;
A
#
# COMPACT_ATOMS: atom_id res chain seq x y z
N MET A 1 2.49 54.25 -15.79
CA MET A 1 1.98 52.92 -16.16
C MET A 1 2.79 51.88 -15.39
N MET A 2 2.22 51.39 -14.29
CA MET A 2 2.85 50.33 -13.52
C MET A 2 2.26 48.97 -13.97
N TYR A 3 3.09 48.14 -14.58
CA TYR A 3 2.75 46.75 -14.89
C TYR A 3 2.90 45.95 -13.61
N THR A 4 1.82 45.57 -12.97
CA THR A 4 1.82 44.53 -11.94
C THR A 4 1.90 43.16 -12.62
N ALA A 5 3.08 42.55 -12.58
CA ALA A 5 3.24 41.16 -12.93
C ALA A 5 2.51 40.27 -11.91
N GLN A 6 1.36 39.74 -12.29
CA GLN A 6 0.71 38.68 -11.54
C GLN A 6 1.66 37.45 -11.52
N ALA A 7 2.23 37.18 -10.35
CA ALA A 7 2.93 35.93 -10.11
C ALA A 7 1.95 34.78 -10.35
N LYS A 8 2.19 34.00 -11.42
CA LYS A 8 1.50 32.72 -11.60
C LYS A 8 1.81 31.87 -10.38
N SER A 9 0.81 31.68 -9.53
CA SER A 9 0.85 30.68 -8.46
C SER A 9 1.28 29.36 -9.08
N LYS A 10 2.47 28.88 -8.72
CA LYS A 10 2.87 27.50 -9.00
C LYS A 10 1.85 26.64 -8.25
N ARG A 11 0.92 25.99 -8.97
CA ARG A 11 0.09 24.93 -8.40
C ARG A 11 1.07 23.90 -7.87
N HIS A 12 1.09 23.72 -6.55
CA HIS A 12 1.80 22.60 -5.94
C HIS A 12 1.20 21.31 -6.52
N PRO A 13 2.04 20.28 -6.80
CA PRO A 13 1.51 19.01 -7.26
C PRO A 13 0.53 18.47 -6.20
N VAL A 14 -0.70 18.22 -6.58
CA VAL A 14 -1.71 17.63 -5.71
C VAL A 14 -1.29 16.19 -5.40
N PRO A 15 -1.36 15.69 -4.16
CA PRO A 15 -1.10 14.30 -3.86
C PRO A 15 -1.91 13.38 -4.77
N LYS A 16 -1.28 12.31 -5.29
CA LYS A 16 -1.95 11.35 -6.16
C LYS A 16 -2.65 10.31 -5.31
N PHE A 17 -3.96 10.24 -5.38
CA PHE A 17 -4.73 9.24 -4.66
C PHE A 17 -5.10 8.06 -5.56
N CYS A 18 -5.07 6.83 -5.01
CA CYS A 18 -5.61 5.65 -5.65
C CYS A 18 -6.66 4.97 -4.74
N ALA A 19 -7.71 4.45 -5.37
CA ALA A 19 -8.78 3.76 -4.65
C ALA A 19 -8.35 2.32 -4.31
N ASN A 20 -8.48 1.91 -3.05
CA ASN A 20 -8.29 0.51 -2.67
C ASN A 20 -9.59 -0.27 -2.91
N LEU A 21 -9.62 -1.07 -3.98
CA LEU A 21 -10.83 -1.80 -4.39
C LEU A 21 -11.15 -3.01 -3.50
N THR A 22 -10.27 -3.38 -2.58
CA THR A 22 -10.60 -4.37 -1.54
C THR A 22 -11.46 -3.76 -0.44
N MET A 23 -11.29 -2.45 -0.19
CA MET A 23 -11.97 -1.74 0.89
C MET A 23 -13.17 -0.92 0.42
N LEU A 24 -13.08 -0.31 -0.76
CA LEU A 24 -14.09 0.60 -1.30
C LEU A 24 -15.05 -0.13 -2.24
N TRP A 25 -16.31 0.32 -2.27
CA TRP A 25 -17.41 -0.25 -3.07
C TRP A 25 -17.62 -1.75 -2.86
N ASN A 26 -17.50 -2.23 -1.60
CA ASN A 26 -17.65 -3.64 -1.26
C ASN A 26 -19.05 -4.20 -1.53
N GLU A 27 -20.03 -3.33 -1.73
CA GLU A 27 -21.39 -3.65 -2.17
C GLU A 27 -21.48 -4.09 -3.64
N LEU A 28 -20.40 -3.85 -4.44
CA LEU A 28 -20.31 -4.25 -5.85
C LEU A 28 -19.41 -5.48 -6.03
N ASP A 29 -19.63 -6.22 -7.09
CA ASP A 29 -18.69 -7.23 -7.54
C ASP A 29 -17.33 -6.60 -7.86
N PHE A 30 -16.24 -7.33 -7.59
CA PHE A 30 -14.88 -6.78 -7.72
C PHE A 30 -14.62 -6.13 -9.09
N MET A 31 -15.09 -6.76 -10.18
CA MET A 31 -14.87 -6.24 -11.53
C MET A 31 -15.63 -4.94 -11.83
N ASP A 32 -16.73 -4.67 -11.12
CA ASP A 32 -17.52 -3.45 -11.29
C ASP A 32 -16.93 -2.26 -10.51
N ARG A 33 -16.09 -2.52 -9.50
CA ARG A 33 -15.43 -1.49 -8.68
C ARG A 33 -14.47 -0.61 -9.49
N PHE A 34 -13.89 -1.12 -10.57
CA PHE A 34 -13.06 -0.32 -11.50
C PHE A 34 -13.87 0.81 -12.14
N ALA A 35 -15.10 0.51 -12.55
CA ALA A 35 -16.00 1.52 -13.12
C ALA A 35 -16.40 2.56 -12.08
N ALA A 36 -16.69 2.13 -10.85
CA ALA A 36 -17.04 3.03 -9.75
C ALA A 36 -15.87 3.96 -9.39
N ALA A 37 -14.65 3.45 -9.29
CA ALA A 37 -13.46 4.25 -9.02
C ALA A 37 -13.20 5.30 -10.11
N ALA A 38 -13.28 4.91 -11.39
CA ALA A 38 -13.13 5.86 -12.49
C ALA A 38 -14.22 6.92 -12.50
N LYS A 39 -15.48 6.55 -12.24
CA LYS A 39 -16.61 7.48 -12.12
C LYS A 39 -16.42 8.47 -10.97
N ALA A 40 -15.83 8.04 -9.88
CA ALA A 40 -15.51 8.88 -8.72
C ALA A 40 -14.32 9.83 -8.96
N GLY A 41 -13.60 9.72 -10.09
CA GLY A 41 -12.49 10.60 -10.47
C GLY A 41 -11.09 10.05 -10.14
N PHE A 42 -10.97 8.84 -9.62
CA PHE A 42 -9.66 8.23 -9.39
C PHE A 42 -8.95 7.92 -10.71
N ALA A 43 -7.63 8.22 -10.75
CA ALA A 43 -6.75 7.85 -11.86
C ALA A 43 -5.96 6.56 -11.59
N GLY A 44 -5.96 6.08 -10.35
CA GLY A 44 -5.27 4.86 -9.94
C GLY A 44 -6.11 4.00 -9.01
N VAL A 45 -5.82 2.71 -9.01
CA VAL A 45 -6.44 1.72 -8.12
C VAL A 45 -5.40 0.79 -7.53
N GLU A 46 -5.68 0.26 -6.36
CA GLU A 46 -4.95 -0.82 -5.71
C GLU A 46 -5.94 -1.82 -5.11
N TYR A 47 -5.48 -2.99 -4.79
CA TYR A 47 -6.24 -4.03 -4.10
C TYR A 47 -5.30 -5.06 -3.52
N LEU A 48 -5.77 -5.84 -2.52
CA LEU A 48 -4.88 -6.77 -1.84
C LEU A 48 -4.45 -7.92 -2.75
N PHE A 49 -5.41 -8.65 -3.31
CA PHE A 49 -5.11 -9.89 -4.04
C PHE A 49 -5.92 -9.99 -5.34
N PRO A 50 -5.26 -9.97 -6.52
CA PRO A 50 -5.93 -10.14 -7.80
C PRO A 50 -6.13 -11.61 -8.22
N TYR A 51 -5.60 -12.57 -7.49
CA TYR A 51 -5.26 -13.92 -7.95
C TYR A 51 -6.46 -14.85 -8.19
N ASP A 52 -7.66 -14.47 -7.72
CA ASP A 52 -8.92 -15.16 -7.96
C ASP A 52 -9.60 -14.70 -9.26
N HIS A 53 -9.00 -13.69 -9.92
CA HIS A 53 -9.52 -13.12 -11.16
C HIS A 53 -8.51 -13.28 -12.29
N ASP A 54 -9.01 -13.46 -13.49
CA ASP A 54 -8.17 -13.52 -14.69
C ASP A 54 -7.45 -12.17 -14.91
N LYS A 55 -6.13 -12.21 -15.02
CA LYS A 55 -5.29 -11.01 -15.16
C LYS A 55 -5.59 -10.20 -16.41
N ASP A 56 -5.97 -10.88 -17.51
CA ASP A 56 -6.25 -10.20 -18.77
C ASP A 56 -7.61 -9.47 -18.72
N ARG A 57 -8.57 -10.02 -17.98
CA ARG A 57 -9.84 -9.33 -17.69
C ARG A 57 -9.60 -8.07 -16.83
N ILE A 58 -8.76 -8.16 -15.79
CA ILE A 58 -8.40 -6.99 -14.98
C ILE A 58 -7.68 -5.95 -15.85
N ALA A 59 -6.69 -6.34 -16.64
CA ALA A 59 -5.98 -5.45 -17.54
C ALA A 59 -6.93 -4.77 -18.54
N GLY A 60 -7.93 -5.49 -19.03
CA GLY A 60 -9.00 -4.98 -19.88
C GLY A 60 -9.81 -3.86 -19.20
N GLU A 61 -10.24 -4.04 -17.94
CA GLU A 61 -10.97 -3.00 -17.20
C GLU A 61 -10.09 -1.79 -16.87
N LEU A 62 -8.82 -1.99 -16.46
CA LEU A 62 -7.86 -0.90 -16.27
C LEU A 62 -7.73 -0.05 -17.54
N LYS A 63 -7.48 -0.68 -18.68
CA LYS A 63 -7.36 0.00 -19.99
C LYS A 63 -8.65 0.72 -20.39
N LYS A 64 -9.79 0.05 -20.26
CA LYS A 64 -11.11 0.60 -20.60
C LYS A 64 -11.47 1.84 -19.80
N ARG A 65 -10.99 1.91 -18.54
CA ARG A 65 -11.29 3.02 -17.62
C ARG A 65 -10.16 4.05 -17.52
N GLY A 66 -9.02 3.83 -18.17
CA GLY A 66 -7.85 4.70 -18.06
C GLY A 66 -7.23 4.70 -16.66
N LEU A 67 -7.35 3.59 -15.92
CA LEU A 67 -6.84 3.46 -14.55
C LEU A 67 -5.43 2.87 -14.53
N THR A 68 -4.60 3.39 -13.64
CA THR A 68 -3.28 2.82 -13.33
C THR A 68 -3.43 1.79 -12.21
N GLN A 69 -2.91 0.56 -12.40
CA GLN A 69 -2.71 -0.37 -11.29
C GLN A 69 -1.52 0.08 -10.46
N VAL A 70 -1.74 0.47 -9.21
CA VAL A 70 -0.72 1.07 -8.34
C VAL A 70 0.01 0.03 -7.50
N LEU A 71 -0.74 -0.86 -6.87
CA LEU A 71 -0.20 -1.85 -5.92
C LEU A 71 -1.10 -3.08 -5.85
N HIS A 72 -0.50 -4.23 -5.56
CA HIS A 72 -1.15 -5.40 -4.96
C HIS A 72 -0.13 -6.15 -4.09
N ASN A 73 -0.61 -7.08 -3.25
CA ASN A 73 0.27 -7.87 -2.39
C ASN A 73 0.74 -9.14 -3.10
N LEU A 74 1.87 -9.70 -2.67
CA LEU A 74 2.23 -11.10 -2.92
C LEU A 74 1.12 -12.01 -2.35
N PRO A 75 0.92 -13.24 -2.88
CA PRO A 75 0.04 -14.21 -2.25
C PRO A 75 0.34 -14.38 -0.77
N ALA A 76 -0.69 -14.26 0.07
CA ALA A 76 -0.55 -14.15 1.51
C ALA A 76 -1.01 -15.40 2.29
N GLY A 77 -1.10 -16.55 1.60
CA GLY A 77 -1.68 -17.77 2.14
C GLY A 77 -3.21 -17.77 2.05
N ASP A 78 -3.86 -18.58 2.87
CA ASP A 78 -5.32 -18.71 2.91
C ASP A 78 -5.95 -17.58 3.76
N TRP A 79 -6.25 -16.46 3.10
CA TRP A 79 -6.82 -15.28 3.75
C TRP A 79 -8.16 -15.55 4.43
N ALA A 80 -8.98 -16.41 3.83
CA ALA A 80 -10.29 -16.78 4.35
C ALA A 80 -10.19 -17.57 5.67
N LYS A 81 -9.11 -18.35 5.83
CA LYS A 81 -8.79 -19.06 7.08
C LYS A 81 -8.01 -18.22 8.10
N GLY A 82 -7.83 -16.94 7.85
CA GLY A 82 -7.21 -16.03 8.78
C GLY A 82 -5.69 -15.85 8.61
N GLU A 83 -5.08 -16.40 7.55
CA GLU A 83 -3.68 -16.11 7.24
C GLU A 83 -3.53 -14.67 6.78
N ARG A 84 -2.42 -14.05 7.12
CA ARG A 84 -2.17 -12.61 6.88
C ARG A 84 -0.80 -12.35 6.27
N GLY A 85 -0.31 -13.28 5.43
CA GLY A 85 1.04 -13.29 4.90
C GLY A 85 1.81 -14.51 5.37
N ILE A 86 2.80 -14.90 4.58
CA ILE A 86 3.65 -16.08 4.84
C ILE A 86 5.14 -15.74 4.81
N GLY A 87 5.46 -14.44 4.75
CA GLY A 87 6.85 -13.98 4.59
C GLY A 87 7.81 -14.44 5.69
N CYS A 88 7.34 -14.55 6.94
CA CYS A 88 8.13 -14.98 8.09
C CYS A 88 7.96 -16.46 8.48
N HIS A 89 7.31 -17.28 7.62
CA HIS A 89 6.97 -18.67 7.93
C HIS A 89 8.06 -19.65 7.45
N PRO A 90 8.79 -20.35 8.34
CA PRO A 90 9.89 -21.22 7.95
C PRO A 90 9.45 -22.39 7.08
N ASP A 91 8.27 -22.96 7.32
CA ASP A 91 7.77 -24.14 6.63
C ASP A 91 7.14 -23.81 5.27
N ARG A 92 7.02 -22.53 4.90
CA ARG A 92 6.32 -22.06 3.69
C ARG A 92 7.21 -21.35 2.67
N VAL A 93 8.54 -21.54 2.77
CA VAL A 93 9.50 -20.87 1.88
C VAL A 93 9.25 -21.20 0.40
N LYS A 94 8.96 -22.48 0.06
CA LYS A 94 8.67 -22.86 -1.34
C LYS A 94 7.39 -22.21 -1.86
N GLU A 95 6.36 -22.12 -1.05
CA GLU A 95 5.11 -21.47 -1.38
C GLU A 95 5.31 -19.96 -1.56
N PHE A 96 6.09 -19.34 -0.69
CA PHE A 96 6.48 -17.93 -0.83
C PHE A 96 7.18 -17.69 -2.17
N GLN A 97 8.15 -18.54 -2.55
CA GLN A 97 8.88 -18.44 -3.81
C GLN A 97 7.96 -18.59 -5.03
N ALA A 98 7.02 -19.54 -5.00
CA ALA A 98 6.00 -19.69 -6.04
C ALA A 98 5.07 -18.45 -6.10
N GLY A 99 4.73 -17.88 -4.94
CA GLY A 99 3.97 -16.63 -4.82
C GLY A 99 4.68 -15.43 -5.46
N VAL A 100 6.00 -15.32 -5.32
CA VAL A 100 6.79 -14.28 -5.99
C VAL A 100 6.67 -14.39 -7.52
N ALA A 101 6.80 -15.60 -8.08
CA ALA A 101 6.65 -15.81 -9.52
C ALA A 101 5.24 -15.44 -10.01
N LYS A 102 4.20 -15.85 -9.26
CA LYS A 102 2.81 -15.49 -9.58
C LYS A 102 2.56 -13.98 -9.51
N ALA A 103 3.13 -13.30 -8.52
CA ALA A 103 3.01 -11.85 -8.40
C ALA A 103 3.69 -11.11 -9.56
N ILE A 104 4.87 -11.56 -10.01
CA ILE A 104 5.55 -11.00 -11.19
C ILE A 104 4.68 -11.16 -12.43
N GLU A 105 4.08 -12.33 -12.64
CA GLU A 105 3.16 -12.59 -13.76
C GLU A 105 2.00 -11.58 -13.78
N TYR A 106 1.30 -11.43 -12.65
CA TYR A 106 0.17 -10.51 -12.53
C TYR A 106 0.61 -9.04 -12.65
N ALA A 107 1.64 -8.63 -11.91
CA ALA A 107 2.13 -7.25 -11.97
C ALA A 107 2.56 -6.85 -13.39
N THR A 108 3.20 -7.76 -14.13
CA THR A 108 3.59 -7.53 -15.52
C THR A 108 2.37 -7.35 -16.43
N ALA A 109 1.38 -8.24 -16.34
CA ALA A 109 0.15 -8.17 -17.12
C ALA A 109 -0.66 -6.90 -16.85
N LEU A 110 -0.67 -6.46 -15.58
CA LEU A 110 -1.42 -5.27 -15.13
C LEU A 110 -0.63 -3.96 -15.28
N GLY A 111 0.64 -4.01 -15.69
CA GLY A 111 1.53 -2.84 -15.73
C GLY A 111 1.86 -2.27 -14.34
N CYS A 112 1.64 -3.04 -13.29
CA CYS A 112 1.89 -2.66 -11.89
C CYS A 112 3.38 -2.58 -11.60
N LYS A 113 3.83 -1.48 -10.97
CA LYS A 113 5.26 -1.22 -10.76
C LYS A 113 5.74 -1.48 -9.34
N GLN A 114 4.88 -1.93 -8.46
CA GLN A 114 5.23 -2.25 -7.08
C GLN A 114 4.28 -3.28 -6.48
N VAL A 115 4.81 -4.14 -5.63
CA VAL A 115 4.05 -5.15 -4.88
C VAL A 115 4.47 -5.13 -3.42
N ASN A 116 3.53 -5.37 -2.51
CA ASN A 116 3.80 -5.46 -1.08
C ASN A 116 3.91 -6.93 -0.64
N CYS A 117 4.86 -7.19 0.25
CA CYS A 117 5.09 -8.48 0.89
C CYS A 117 4.63 -8.43 2.35
N LEU A 118 3.49 -9.03 2.65
CA LEU A 118 3.03 -9.18 4.03
C LEU A 118 3.91 -10.18 4.79
N ALA A 119 4.46 -9.74 5.92
CA ALA A 119 5.31 -10.59 6.77
C ALA A 119 4.55 -11.80 7.32
N GLY A 120 3.31 -11.60 7.70
CA GLY A 120 2.46 -12.64 8.27
C GLY A 120 2.39 -12.61 9.80
N ILE A 121 1.47 -13.39 10.34
CA ILE A 121 1.38 -13.67 11.78
C ILE A 121 2.49 -14.67 12.11
N ARG A 122 3.37 -14.31 13.05
CA ARG A 122 4.47 -15.22 13.45
C ARG A 122 3.90 -16.51 14.03
N PRO A 123 4.31 -17.68 13.52
CA PRO A 123 3.91 -18.96 14.11
C PRO A 123 4.36 -19.06 15.56
N ARG A 124 3.51 -19.56 16.45
CA ARG A 124 3.81 -19.62 17.90
C ARG A 124 5.04 -20.46 18.24
N TYR A 125 5.35 -21.46 17.41
CA TYR A 125 6.50 -22.35 17.57
C TYR A 125 7.82 -21.77 17.02
N THR A 126 7.78 -20.63 16.35
CA THR A 126 8.95 -20.00 15.73
C THR A 126 9.50 -18.91 16.64
N ASP A 127 10.80 -18.96 16.97
CA ASP A 127 11.47 -17.89 17.70
C ASP A 127 11.41 -16.57 16.88
N PRO A 128 11.26 -15.41 17.52
CA PRO A 128 11.24 -14.12 16.82
C PRO A 128 12.47 -13.85 15.95
N ASN A 129 13.66 -14.29 16.35
CA ASN A 129 14.88 -14.12 15.57
C ASN A 129 14.88 -15.05 14.35
N ASP A 130 14.41 -16.29 14.51
CA ASP A 130 14.27 -17.23 13.39
C ASP A 130 13.25 -16.69 12.36
N ALA A 131 12.10 -16.18 12.82
CA ALA A 131 11.11 -15.55 11.95
C ALA A 131 11.71 -14.35 11.19
N ARG A 132 12.54 -13.55 11.86
CA ARG A 132 13.25 -12.43 11.25
C ARG A 132 14.23 -12.90 10.17
N GLU A 133 15.03 -13.90 10.47
CA GLU A 133 15.99 -14.47 9.50
C GLU A 133 15.28 -15.05 8.26
N ILE A 134 14.20 -15.79 8.46
CA ILE A 134 13.39 -16.34 7.36
C ILE A 134 12.81 -15.20 6.52
N PHE A 135 12.26 -14.17 7.14
CA PHE A 135 11.72 -13.03 6.41
C PHE A 135 12.79 -12.33 5.58
N ILE A 136 13.98 -12.09 6.16
CA ILE A 136 15.12 -11.52 5.44
C ILE A 136 15.52 -12.39 4.25
N LYS A 137 15.68 -13.72 4.43
CA LYS A 137 16.03 -14.65 3.35
C LYS A 137 14.98 -14.66 2.23
N ASN A 138 13.71 -14.63 2.58
CA ASN A 138 12.62 -14.56 1.62
C ASN A 138 12.63 -13.23 0.83
N LEU A 139 12.89 -12.12 1.48
CA LEU A 139 13.03 -10.82 0.81
C LEU A 139 14.28 -10.75 -0.07
N GLN A 140 15.40 -11.34 0.36
CA GLN A 140 16.63 -11.48 -0.46
C GLN A 140 16.39 -12.33 -1.70
N TYR A 141 15.49 -13.32 -1.64
CA TYR A 141 15.06 -14.07 -2.81
C TYR A 141 14.16 -13.26 -3.74
N ALA A 142 13.19 -12.51 -3.17
CA ALA A 142 12.15 -11.82 -3.93
C ALA A 142 12.66 -10.53 -4.60
N ALA A 143 13.46 -9.72 -3.89
CA ALA A 143 13.83 -8.38 -4.32
C ALA A 143 14.57 -8.34 -5.67
N PRO A 144 15.59 -9.17 -5.95
CA PRO A 144 16.26 -9.16 -7.25
C PRO A 144 15.33 -9.63 -8.38
N ARG A 145 14.48 -10.65 -8.16
CA ARG A 145 13.54 -11.16 -9.17
C ARG A 145 12.50 -10.13 -9.59
N LEU A 146 11.97 -9.39 -8.62
CA LEU A 146 11.05 -8.29 -8.89
C LEU A 146 11.78 -7.13 -9.58
N LYS A 147 13.02 -6.83 -9.20
CA LYS A 147 13.86 -5.82 -9.85
C LYS A 147 14.06 -6.14 -11.34
N ASP A 148 14.40 -7.39 -11.67
CA ASP A 148 14.59 -7.83 -13.05
C ASP A 148 13.32 -7.65 -13.90
N ALA A 149 12.14 -7.75 -13.27
CA ALA A 149 10.84 -7.48 -13.89
C ALA A 149 10.46 -5.97 -13.87
N GLY A 150 11.30 -5.09 -13.33
CA GLY A 150 11.01 -3.66 -13.20
C GLY A 150 9.91 -3.34 -12.17
N ILE A 151 9.78 -4.18 -11.13
CA ILE A 151 8.77 -4.09 -10.08
C ILE A 151 9.46 -3.86 -8.74
N LYS A 152 9.05 -2.84 -7.98
CA LYS A 152 9.53 -2.60 -6.61
C LYS A 152 8.91 -3.59 -5.64
N LEU A 153 9.70 -4.07 -4.69
CA LEU A 153 9.22 -4.84 -3.54
C LEU A 153 9.05 -3.91 -2.34
N LEU A 154 7.90 -3.96 -1.71
CA LEU A 154 7.59 -3.21 -0.49
C LEU A 154 7.34 -4.17 0.67
N ILE A 155 7.58 -3.70 1.89
CA ILE A 155 7.15 -4.33 3.14
C ILE A 155 6.39 -3.29 3.98
N GLU A 156 5.41 -3.76 4.74
CA GLU A 156 4.46 -2.92 5.46
C GLU A 156 4.38 -3.30 6.93
N PRO A 157 4.62 -2.36 7.85
CA PRO A 157 4.25 -2.51 9.24
C PRO A 157 2.74 -2.43 9.43
N VAL A 158 2.16 -3.48 10.02
CA VAL A 158 0.72 -3.58 10.27
C VAL A 158 0.45 -3.59 11.78
N ASN A 159 -0.55 -2.84 12.22
CA ASN A 159 -0.88 -2.72 13.64
C ASN A 159 -1.38 -4.04 14.25
N THR A 160 -0.99 -4.29 15.49
CA THR A 160 -1.34 -5.51 16.25
C THR A 160 -2.72 -5.47 16.88
N ARG A 161 -3.43 -4.34 16.78
CA ARG A 161 -4.84 -4.23 17.20
C ARG A 161 -5.75 -4.92 16.19
N ASP A 162 -5.55 -4.65 14.89
CA ASP A 162 -6.33 -5.25 13.81
C ASP A 162 -5.88 -6.68 13.50
N ILE A 163 -4.55 -6.94 13.57
CA ILE A 163 -3.97 -8.26 13.32
C ILE A 163 -3.05 -8.65 14.48
N PRO A 164 -3.59 -9.24 15.55
CA PRO A 164 -2.80 -9.70 16.69
C PRO A 164 -1.71 -10.69 16.27
N GLY A 165 -0.48 -10.45 16.72
CA GLY A 165 0.66 -11.32 16.42
C GLY A 165 1.30 -11.12 15.04
N PHE A 166 0.89 -10.09 14.28
CA PHE A 166 1.56 -9.74 13.03
C PHE A 166 3.04 -9.43 13.29
N PHE A 167 3.92 -10.01 12.48
CA PHE A 167 5.36 -10.03 12.77
C PHE A 167 6.02 -8.64 12.62
N LEU A 168 5.67 -7.90 11.58
CA LEU A 168 6.23 -6.60 11.26
C LEU A 168 5.25 -5.48 11.66
N SER A 169 5.51 -4.76 12.76
CA SER A 169 4.52 -3.84 13.32
C SER A 169 5.01 -2.41 13.58
N TYR A 170 6.30 -2.14 13.36
CA TYR A 170 6.89 -0.81 13.57
C TYR A 170 7.76 -0.38 12.39
N SER A 171 7.76 0.92 12.09
CA SER A 171 8.58 1.49 11.01
C SER A 171 10.07 1.22 11.22
N LYS A 172 10.55 1.38 12.45
CA LYS A 172 11.95 1.08 12.78
C LYS A 172 12.30 -0.38 12.47
N GLN A 173 11.43 -1.33 12.81
CA GLN A 173 11.64 -2.75 12.52
C GLN A 173 11.73 -2.99 10.99
N ALA A 174 10.88 -2.35 10.19
CA ALA A 174 10.95 -2.43 8.74
C ALA A 174 12.26 -1.88 8.18
N LEU A 175 12.72 -0.72 8.66
CA LEU A 175 13.98 -0.09 8.24
C LEU A 175 15.19 -0.97 8.59
N ASP A 176 15.20 -1.59 9.77
CA ASP A 176 16.24 -2.53 10.20
C ASP A 176 16.26 -3.78 9.29
N ILE A 177 15.08 -4.27 8.84
CA ILE A 177 14.97 -5.39 7.89
C ILE A 177 15.44 -4.97 6.50
N ILE A 178 15.01 -3.81 5.99
CA ILE A 178 15.45 -3.26 4.69
C ILE A 178 16.99 -3.17 4.66
N THR A 179 17.59 -2.66 5.72
CA THR A 179 19.06 -2.58 5.87
C THR A 179 19.70 -3.96 5.86
N ALA A 180 19.13 -4.92 6.60
CA ALA A 180 19.68 -6.27 6.71
C ALA A 180 19.55 -7.07 5.40
N VAL A 181 18.51 -6.84 4.62
CA VAL A 181 18.32 -7.45 3.28
C VAL A 181 19.37 -6.92 2.30
N GLY A 182 19.74 -5.64 2.39
CA GLY A 182 20.80 -5.03 1.61
C GLY A 182 20.48 -4.87 0.11
N SER A 183 19.18 -4.86 -0.27
CA SER A 183 18.74 -4.69 -1.66
C SER A 183 18.34 -3.25 -1.95
N ASP A 184 18.72 -2.74 -3.11
CA ASP A 184 18.28 -1.44 -3.62
C ASP A 184 16.84 -1.48 -4.19
N ASN A 185 16.18 -2.65 -4.17
CA ASN A 185 14.81 -2.85 -4.63
C ASN A 185 13.86 -3.29 -3.50
N LEU A 186 14.16 -2.94 -2.26
CA LEU A 186 13.27 -3.16 -1.12
C LEU A 186 12.94 -1.83 -0.44
N PHE A 187 11.64 -1.57 -0.25
CA PHE A 187 11.11 -0.28 0.17
C PHE A 187 10.08 -0.44 1.30
N LEU A 188 9.74 0.67 1.93
CA LEU A 188 8.71 0.76 2.95
C LEU A 188 7.37 1.19 2.33
N GLN A 189 6.32 0.37 2.46
CA GLN A 189 4.95 0.83 2.38
C GLN A 189 4.57 1.41 3.73
N PHE A 190 4.20 2.69 3.75
CA PHE A 190 3.90 3.39 4.99
C PHE A 190 2.40 3.72 5.05
N ASP A 191 1.65 2.89 5.76
CA ASP A 191 0.24 3.15 6.04
C ASP A 191 0.13 4.04 7.29
N LEU A 192 -0.43 5.24 7.08
CA LEU A 192 -0.62 6.27 8.12
C LEU A 192 -1.50 5.78 9.26
N TYR A 193 -2.51 4.96 8.97
CA TYR A 193 -3.38 4.40 9.99
C TYR A 193 -2.64 3.39 10.88
N HIS A 194 -1.92 2.44 10.27
CA HIS A 194 -1.16 1.46 11.03
C HIS A 194 -0.08 2.13 11.87
N ALA A 195 0.64 3.09 11.31
CA ALA A 195 1.66 3.85 12.02
C ALA A 195 1.07 4.70 13.16
N GLN A 196 -0.09 5.35 12.95
CA GLN A 196 -0.76 6.11 14.02
C GLN A 196 -1.13 5.23 15.20
N VAL A 197 -1.66 4.03 14.95
CA VAL A 197 -2.04 3.08 16.02
C VAL A 197 -0.83 2.61 16.83
N MET A 198 0.33 2.43 16.19
CA MET A 198 1.51 1.79 16.81
C MET A 198 2.53 2.78 17.36
N GLU A 199 2.76 3.91 16.71
CA GLU A 199 3.94 4.75 17.00
C GLU A 199 3.68 6.27 16.91
N GLY A 200 2.72 6.72 16.11
CA GLY A 200 2.51 8.17 15.89
C GLY A 200 3.64 8.85 15.11
N ASP A 201 3.86 10.16 15.35
CA ASP A 201 4.92 11.00 14.72
C ASP A 201 5.02 10.86 13.17
N LEU A 202 3.85 10.78 12.52
CA LEU A 202 3.70 10.45 11.10
C LEU A 202 4.50 11.38 10.19
N ALA A 203 4.41 12.69 10.40
CA ALA A 203 5.02 13.69 9.52
C ALA A 203 6.55 13.58 9.52
N ARG A 204 7.17 13.43 10.68
CA ARG A 204 8.63 13.30 10.82
C ARG A 204 9.11 11.97 10.26
N THR A 205 8.37 10.89 10.50
CA THR A 205 8.70 9.56 9.96
C THR A 205 8.70 9.58 8.43
N ILE A 206 7.72 10.22 7.79
CA ILE A 206 7.68 10.40 6.32
C ILE A 206 8.89 11.21 5.86
N GLU A 207 9.16 12.37 6.48
CA GLU A 207 10.25 13.27 6.09
C GLU A 207 11.61 12.56 6.14
N GLN A 208 11.89 11.87 7.24
CA GLN A 208 13.16 11.17 7.45
C GLN A 208 13.39 10.00 6.48
N ASN A 209 12.30 9.35 6.04
CA ASN A 209 12.35 8.11 5.26
C ASN A 209 11.78 8.27 3.84
N LEU A 210 11.55 9.49 3.36
CA LEU A 210 10.84 9.78 2.10
C LEU A 210 11.37 8.98 0.91
N LYS A 211 12.69 8.80 0.81
CA LYS A 211 13.33 8.07 -0.30
C LYS A 211 13.04 6.57 -0.28
N LEU A 212 12.69 6.03 0.88
CA LEU A 212 12.36 4.62 1.07
C LEU A 212 10.85 4.35 1.01
N ILE A 213 10.01 5.40 0.91
CA ILE A 213 8.54 5.29 0.91
C ILE A 213 7.98 5.59 -0.49
N PRO A 214 7.92 4.63 -1.41
CA PRO A 214 7.32 4.85 -2.73
C PRO A 214 5.80 4.81 -2.71
N HIS A 215 5.19 4.34 -1.61
CA HIS A 215 3.75 4.21 -1.44
C HIS A 215 3.31 4.55 -0.02
N LEU A 216 2.32 5.42 0.08
CA LEU A 216 1.60 5.74 1.31
C LEU A 216 0.21 5.13 1.26
N GLN A 217 -0.36 4.80 2.42
CA GLN A 217 -1.78 4.46 2.53
C GLN A 217 -2.42 5.27 3.66
N LEU A 218 -3.73 5.36 3.64
CA LEU A 218 -4.49 6.14 4.60
C LEU A 218 -5.79 5.46 5.04
N ALA A 219 -6.11 5.60 6.32
CA ALA A 219 -7.42 5.52 6.95
C ALA A 219 -7.39 6.34 8.23
N ASP A 220 -8.53 6.80 8.72
CA ASP A 220 -8.56 7.57 9.97
C ASP A 220 -8.70 6.68 11.20
N ASN A 221 -7.99 7.02 12.26
CA ASN A 221 -8.01 6.30 13.54
C ASN A 221 -9.02 6.99 14.48
N PRO A 222 -9.84 6.24 15.25
CA PRO A 222 -9.73 4.81 15.54
C PRO A 222 -10.60 3.89 14.64
N GLY A 223 -11.49 4.41 13.82
CA GLY A 223 -12.51 3.63 13.12
C GLY A 223 -12.01 2.93 11.84
N ARG A 224 -10.80 3.24 11.36
CA ARG A 224 -10.29 2.87 10.04
C ARG A 224 -11.23 3.33 8.91
N ASN A 225 -11.86 4.49 9.09
CA ASN A 225 -12.77 5.09 8.13
C ASN A 225 -12.05 6.15 7.27
N GLU A 226 -12.83 6.89 6.45
CA GLU A 226 -12.32 7.97 5.59
C GLU A 226 -11.71 9.13 6.39
N PRO A 227 -10.73 9.89 5.82
CA PRO A 227 -10.14 11.09 6.40
C PRO A 227 -11.18 12.09 6.91
N GLY A 228 -10.92 12.64 8.12
CA GLY A 228 -11.79 13.59 8.80
C GLY A 228 -12.85 12.95 9.69
N THR A 229 -12.80 11.64 9.88
CA THR A 229 -13.71 10.91 10.79
C THR A 229 -13.08 10.56 12.13
N GLY A 230 -11.80 10.85 12.32
CA GLY A 230 -11.03 10.50 13.51
C GLY A 230 -10.00 11.56 13.91
N GLU A 231 -8.86 11.11 14.44
CA GLU A 231 -7.86 11.97 15.09
C GLU A 231 -6.71 12.43 14.20
N ILE A 232 -6.55 11.87 12.97
CA ILE A 232 -5.42 12.19 12.11
C ILE A 232 -5.69 13.50 11.36
N ASN A 233 -4.77 14.46 11.46
CA ASN A 233 -4.87 15.73 10.73
C ASN A 233 -4.42 15.57 9.27
N TYR A 234 -5.27 14.97 8.43
CA TYR A 234 -5.00 14.72 7.02
C TYR A 234 -4.73 15.99 6.20
N PRO A 235 -5.45 17.12 6.36
CA PRO A 235 -5.11 18.35 5.65
C PRO A 235 -3.67 18.82 5.89
N PHE A 236 -3.17 18.68 7.12
CA PHE A 236 -1.78 18.97 7.44
C PHE A 236 -0.82 17.98 6.75
N LEU A 237 -1.11 16.67 6.84
CA LEU A 237 -0.24 15.63 6.25
C LEU A 237 -0.19 15.74 4.73
N PHE A 238 -1.30 15.98 4.05
CA PHE A 238 -1.32 16.17 2.59
C PHE A 238 -0.50 17.39 2.17
N GLY A 239 -0.64 18.53 2.87
CA GLY A 239 0.20 19.69 2.63
C GLY A 239 1.68 19.43 2.97
N HIS A 240 1.98 18.56 3.93
CA HIS A 240 3.34 18.19 4.30
C HIS A 240 4.00 17.34 3.20
N VAL A 241 3.38 16.26 2.76
CA VAL A 241 3.92 15.39 1.70
C VAL A 241 4.06 16.12 0.37
N ASP A 242 3.16 17.07 0.09
CA ASP A 242 3.23 17.94 -1.09
C ASP A 242 4.48 18.84 -1.04
N ARG A 243 4.72 19.51 0.10
CA ARG A 243 5.94 20.33 0.30
C ARG A 243 7.24 19.53 0.20
N LEU A 244 7.21 18.26 0.61
CA LEU A 244 8.35 17.34 0.47
C LEU A 244 8.56 16.87 -0.97
N GLY A 245 7.64 17.18 -1.89
CA GLY A 245 7.68 16.74 -3.28
C GLY A 245 7.46 15.23 -3.45
N TYR A 246 6.63 14.63 -2.60
CA TYR A 246 6.34 13.20 -2.67
C TYR A 246 5.78 12.79 -4.04
N PRO A 247 6.46 11.90 -4.79
CA PRO A 247 6.05 11.56 -6.15
C PRO A 247 5.10 10.37 -6.22
N GLY A 248 4.94 9.64 -5.10
CA GLY A 248 4.20 8.38 -5.03
C GLY A 248 2.68 8.56 -5.00
N TRP A 249 2.00 7.45 -4.83
CA TRP A 249 0.56 7.39 -4.64
C TRP A 249 0.22 7.26 -3.16
N ILE A 250 -0.99 7.71 -2.81
CA ILE A 250 -1.60 7.53 -1.49
C ILE A 250 -2.83 6.63 -1.68
N GLY A 251 -2.76 5.40 -1.19
CA GLY A 251 -3.84 4.41 -1.25
C GLY A 251 -4.94 4.71 -0.26
N CYS A 252 -6.19 4.76 -0.72
CA CYS A 252 -7.36 4.98 0.12
C CYS A 252 -7.81 3.64 0.72
N GLU A 253 -7.06 3.13 1.72
CA GLU A 253 -7.29 1.81 2.33
C GLU A 253 -8.12 1.91 3.62
N TYR A 254 -9.35 2.37 3.50
CA TYR A 254 -10.25 2.54 4.62
C TYR A 254 -11.60 1.84 4.41
N LYS A 255 -12.28 1.57 5.52
CA LYS A 255 -13.66 1.08 5.51
C LYS A 255 -14.60 2.29 5.50
N PRO A 256 -15.40 2.51 4.45
CA PRO A 256 -16.34 3.62 4.45
C PRO A 256 -17.26 3.56 5.67
N LYS A 257 -17.43 4.70 6.35
CA LYS A 257 -18.29 4.78 7.55
C LYS A 257 -19.76 4.48 7.21
N THR A 258 -20.15 4.78 5.97
CA THR A 258 -21.47 4.49 5.42
C THR A 258 -21.32 3.79 4.07
N THR A 259 -21.43 4.51 2.96
CA THR A 259 -21.12 4.01 1.61
C THR A 259 -19.87 4.72 1.08
N THR A 260 -19.17 4.11 0.13
CA THR A 260 -17.99 4.73 -0.46
C THR A 260 -18.32 6.11 -1.03
N ASP A 261 -19.35 6.22 -1.86
CA ASP A 261 -19.71 7.46 -2.53
C ASP A 261 -20.08 8.59 -1.55
N ALA A 262 -20.76 8.27 -0.46
CA ALA A 262 -21.11 9.25 0.57
C ALA A 262 -19.87 9.75 1.34
N GLY A 263 -18.87 8.88 1.53
CA GLY A 263 -17.63 9.20 2.24
C GLY A 263 -16.57 9.95 1.43
N LEU A 264 -16.72 10.12 0.11
CA LEU A 264 -15.71 10.76 -0.77
C LEU A 264 -15.64 12.29 -0.69
N GLY A 265 -16.40 12.93 0.21
CA GLY A 265 -16.40 14.40 0.32
C GLY A 265 -15.03 15.02 0.57
N TRP A 266 -14.19 14.36 1.35
CA TRP A 266 -12.85 14.83 1.74
C TRP A 266 -11.86 14.91 0.58
N ILE A 267 -11.99 14.02 -0.43
CA ILE A 267 -11.02 13.91 -1.52
C ILE A 267 -11.29 14.88 -2.69
N LYS A 268 -12.51 15.43 -2.79
CA LYS A 268 -12.92 16.33 -3.89
C LYS A 268 -11.96 17.48 -4.19
N PRO A 269 -11.31 18.11 -3.20
CA PRO A 269 -10.33 19.17 -3.47
C PRO A 269 -9.06 18.69 -4.16
N TYR A 270 -8.83 17.38 -4.21
CA TYR A 270 -7.59 16.74 -4.68
C TYR A 270 -7.75 15.91 -5.98
N LEU A 271 -8.96 15.74 -6.48
CA LEU A 271 -9.28 15.03 -7.74
C LEU A 271 -9.43 15.95 -8.94
#